data_afbfaf3958535413bee2f8826f9cc377
#
_entry.id   afbfaf3958535413bee2f8826f9cc377
#
_cell.length_a   1.000
_cell.length_b   1.000
_cell.length_c   1.000
_cell.angle_alpha   90.00
_cell.angle_beta   90.00
_cell.angle_gamma   90.00
#
_symmetry.space_group_name_H-M   'P 1'
#
loop_
_entity.id
_entity.type
_entity.pdbx_description
1 polymer ?
#
loop_
_entity_poly.entity_id
_entity_poly.type
_entity_poly.pdbx_seq_one_letter_code
_entity_poly.pdbx_strand_id
1 'polypeptide(L)'
;MLPLLALMSRATDPALRAKVQALVPRLVVERARSGPSGRIGSGRLRPVRADRGGDLDLDASLEAVAVARAEGRPPALDELTSVVWQRPSTALCLLVDRSGSMDGERLATAAMAAAACALRVAESGGELCVVAFDRRAEVVVGLASPTHPRRTVERVLGLRGHGMTSLDAALRAAREQLASARARRRITVLLSDCRVTDDVDPIAAARALDELLVIAPASDDEEARGFARRAGARVESLAELADLPVVLDRLLAGMSRT
;
A
#
# COMPACT_ATOMS: atom_id res chain seq x y z
N MET A 1 18.36 2.61 -4.45
CA MET A 1 18.05 2.10 -5.80
C MET A 1 18.78 0.80 -6.16
N LEU A 2 20.11 0.77 -6.17
CA LEU A 2 20.92 -0.43 -6.42
C LEU A 2 20.52 -1.67 -5.60
N PRO A 3 20.11 -1.56 -4.32
CA PRO A 3 19.79 -2.73 -3.52
C PRO A 3 18.46 -3.44 -3.90
N LEU A 4 17.47 -2.72 -4.46
CA LEU A 4 16.22 -3.33 -4.90
C LEU A 4 16.45 -4.18 -6.18
N LEU A 5 17.26 -3.66 -7.10
CA LEU A 5 17.67 -4.36 -8.31
C LEU A 5 18.49 -5.64 -8.02
N ALA A 6 19.35 -5.61 -7.00
CA ALA A 6 20.14 -6.76 -6.59
C ALA A 6 19.29 -7.90 -5.96
N LEU A 7 18.19 -7.57 -5.31
CA LEU A 7 17.25 -8.54 -4.75
C LEU A 7 16.43 -9.26 -5.81
N MET A 8 16.03 -8.52 -6.83
CA MET A 8 15.30 -9.06 -7.97
C MET A 8 16.15 -10.01 -8.80
N SER A 9 17.50 -9.94 -8.66
CA SER A 9 18.43 -10.88 -9.29
C SER A 9 18.34 -12.32 -8.74
N ARG A 10 17.62 -12.56 -7.67
CA ARG A 10 17.39 -13.88 -7.07
C ARG A 10 16.08 -14.55 -7.46
N ALA A 11 15.19 -13.84 -8.17
CA ALA A 11 13.99 -14.47 -8.74
C ALA A 11 14.39 -15.51 -9.80
N THR A 12 13.72 -16.65 -9.80
CA THR A 12 14.11 -17.83 -10.58
C THR A 12 13.86 -17.65 -12.09
N ASP A 13 13.02 -16.66 -12.48
CA ASP A 13 12.68 -16.38 -13.88
C ASP A 13 13.41 -15.13 -14.41
N PRO A 14 14.29 -15.27 -15.43
CA PRO A 14 15.02 -14.15 -16.04
C PRO A 14 14.14 -13.13 -16.75
N ALA A 15 13.02 -13.56 -17.35
CA ALA A 15 12.09 -12.68 -18.06
C ALA A 15 11.32 -11.79 -17.07
N LEU A 16 10.97 -12.36 -15.92
CA LEU A 16 10.37 -11.65 -14.80
C LEU A 16 11.32 -10.59 -14.25
N ARG A 17 12.59 -10.93 -14.10
CA ARG A 17 13.64 -9.99 -13.69
C ARG A 17 13.73 -8.79 -14.62
N ALA A 18 13.74 -9.03 -15.92
CA ALA A 18 13.84 -7.97 -16.92
C ALA A 18 12.64 -7.02 -16.88
N LYS A 19 11.41 -7.55 -16.80
CA LYS A 19 10.18 -6.74 -16.71
C LYS A 19 10.17 -5.88 -15.44
N VAL A 20 10.47 -6.44 -14.29
CA VAL A 20 10.45 -5.70 -13.02
C VAL A 20 11.62 -4.71 -12.95
N GLN A 21 12.81 -5.04 -13.47
CA GLN A 21 13.95 -4.11 -13.57
C GLN A 21 13.64 -2.91 -14.47
N ALA A 22 12.86 -3.09 -15.53
CA ALA A 22 12.44 -2.01 -16.41
C ALA A 22 11.39 -1.08 -15.76
N LEU A 23 10.60 -1.58 -14.82
CA LEU A 23 9.47 -0.86 -14.22
C LEU A 23 9.83 -0.12 -12.93
N VAL A 24 10.78 -0.64 -12.15
CA VAL A 24 11.24 0.01 -10.89
C VAL A 24 11.75 1.45 -11.11
N PRO A 25 12.55 1.77 -12.16
CA PRO A 25 12.95 3.15 -12.43
C PRO A 25 11.77 4.06 -12.77
N ARG A 26 10.75 3.55 -13.50
CA ARG A 26 9.54 4.33 -13.82
C ARG A 26 8.73 4.67 -12.58
N LEU A 27 8.52 3.72 -11.69
CA LEU A 27 7.88 3.94 -10.38
C LEU A 27 8.57 5.05 -9.57
N VAL A 28 9.90 5.04 -9.53
CA VAL A 28 10.69 6.03 -8.80
C VAL A 28 10.66 7.39 -9.48
N VAL A 29 10.73 7.45 -10.82
CA VAL A 29 10.76 8.71 -11.58
C VAL A 29 9.38 9.38 -11.63
N GLU A 30 8.29 8.63 -11.81
CA GLU A 30 6.93 9.19 -11.73
C GLU A 30 6.61 9.70 -10.34
N ARG A 31 7.09 9.04 -9.32
CA ARG A 31 6.92 9.48 -7.94
C ARG A 31 7.74 10.73 -7.62
N ALA A 32 8.96 10.82 -8.13
CA ALA A 32 9.79 12.03 -8.01
C ALA A 32 9.19 13.22 -8.77
N ARG A 33 8.50 12.97 -9.88
CA ARG A 33 7.77 14.00 -10.66
C ARG A 33 6.44 14.42 -10.02
N SER A 34 5.78 13.50 -9.30
CA SER A 34 4.49 13.79 -8.66
C SER A 34 4.61 14.64 -7.40
N GLY A 35 5.82 14.87 -6.88
CA GLY A 35 6.11 15.64 -5.67
C GLY A 35 5.29 15.19 -4.45
N PRO A 36 5.55 15.66 -3.26
CA PRO A 36 4.61 15.52 -2.17
C PRO A 36 3.36 16.31 -2.56
N SER A 37 2.27 15.59 -2.88
CA SER A 37 1.01 16.23 -3.25
C SER A 37 0.54 17.05 -2.04
N GLY A 38 0.78 18.34 -2.10
CA GLY A 38 0.28 19.37 -1.19
C GLY A 38 -1.23 19.53 -1.35
N ARG A 39 -2.00 18.43 -1.20
CA ARG A 39 -3.45 18.49 -1.16
C ARG A 39 -3.88 18.77 0.26
N ILE A 40 -4.49 19.94 0.42
CA ILE A 40 -5.26 20.38 1.58
C ILE A 40 -6.24 19.26 1.94
N GLY A 41 -5.89 18.45 2.93
CA GLY A 41 -6.78 17.46 3.50
C GLY A 41 -7.31 18.01 4.83
N SER A 42 -8.48 17.60 5.24
CA SER A 42 -9.08 17.86 6.56
C SER A 42 -8.30 17.11 7.66
N GLY A 43 -7.02 17.37 7.78
CA GLY A 43 -6.14 16.80 8.79
C GLY A 43 -6.05 17.73 10.01
N ARG A 44 -5.66 17.17 11.15
CA ARG A 44 -5.22 17.99 12.31
C ARG A 44 -3.79 18.47 12.06
N LEU A 45 -3.54 19.74 12.36
CA LEU A 45 -2.19 20.25 12.49
C LEU A 45 -1.53 19.58 13.70
N ARG A 46 -0.31 19.11 13.51
CA ARG A 46 0.52 18.51 14.56
C ARG A 46 1.76 19.36 14.76
N PRO A 47 2.07 19.79 15.98
CA PRO A 47 3.32 20.45 16.25
C PRO A 47 4.49 19.48 16.08
N VAL A 48 5.54 19.94 15.44
CA VAL A 48 6.83 19.26 15.26
C VAL A 48 7.94 20.28 15.46
N ARG A 49 9.17 19.83 15.68
CA ARG A 49 10.32 20.73 15.67
C ARG A 49 10.53 21.29 14.27
N ALA A 50 10.91 22.57 14.15
CA ALA A 50 11.03 23.22 12.84
C ALA A 50 12.19 22.67 11.99
N ASP A 51 13.18 22.00 12.58
CA ASP A 51 14.23 21.26 11.88
C ASP A 51 13.69 20.09 11.02
N ARG A 52 12.47 19.66 11.29
CA ARG A 52 11.77 18.59 10.52
C ARG A 52 10.88 19.11 9.39
N GLY A 53 10.89 20.43 9.16
CA GLY A 53 10.06 21.09 8.16
C GLY A 53 8.66 21.40 8.67
N GLY A 54 7.80 21.91 7.79
CA GLY A 54 6.46 22.38 8.10
C GLY A 54 6.37 23.91 8.13
N ASP A 55 5.17 24.41 8.41
CA ASP A 55 4.92 25.85 8.56
C ASP A 55 5.26 26.27 9.98
N LEU A 56 6.05 27.34 10.13
CA LEU A 56 6.47 27.83 11.45
C LEU A 56 5.25 28.29 12.26
N ASP A 57 5.10 27.72 13.45
CA ASP A 57 4.12 28.14 14.45
C ASP A 57 4.75 29.29 15.28
N LEU A 58 4.38 30.51 14.93
CA LEU A 58 4.96 31.71 15.60
C LEU A 58 4.55 31.78 17.08
N ASP A 59 3.30 31.46 17.39
CA ASP A 59 2.78 31.51 18.74
C ASP A 59 3.47 30.49 19.64
N ALA A 60 3.59 29.25 19.17
CA ALA A 60 4.30 28.19 19.90
C ALA A 60 5.81 28.40 19.98
N SER A 61 6.39 29.28 19.14
CA SER A 61 7.84 29.56 19.08
C SER A 61 8.22 30.83 19.85
N LEU A 62 7.26 31.63 20.31
CA LEU A 62 7.54 32.95 20.97
C LEU A 62 8.48 32.84 22.14
N GLU A 63 8.30 31.86 23.00
CA GLU A 63 9.14 31.66 24.18
C GLU A 63 10.62 31.40 23.80
N ALA A 64 10.81 30.46 22.83
CA ALA A 64 12.15 30.12 22.32
C ALA A 64 12.83 31.33 21.67
N VAL A 65 12.08 32.12 20.91
CA VAL A 65 12.59 33.38 20.31
C VAL A 65 12.97 34.41 21.37
N ALA A 66 12.15 34.58 22.41
CA ALA A 66 12.42 35.52 23.49
C ALA A 66 13.68 35.12 24.27
N VAL A 67 13.86 33.86 24.59
CA VAL A 67 15.04 33.32 25.26
C VAL A 67 16.30 33.55 24.42
N ALA A 68 16.27 33.12 23.14
CA ALA A 68 17.41 33.29 22.24
C ALA A 68 17.81 34.79 22.09
N ARG A 69 16.80 35.67 22.01
CA ARG A 69 17.04 37.12 21.94
C ARG A 69 17.64 37.68 23.22
N ALA A 70 17.23 37.22 24.39
CA ALA A 70 17.83 37.60 25.67
C ALA A 70 19.29 37.15 25.79
N GLU A 71 19.62 36.02 25.15
CA GLU A 71 20.99 35.48 25.05
C GLU A 71 21.82 36.13 23.92
N GLY A 72 21.26 37.06 23.15
CA GLY A 72 21.94 37.74 22.06
C GLY A 72 22.25 36.89 20.85
N ARG A 73 21.55 35.78 20.66
CA ARG A 73 21.72 34.85 19.54
C ARG A 73 20.43 34.67 18.73
N PRO A 74 20.51 34.22 17.45
CA PRO A 74 19.35 33.79 16.73
C PRO A 74 18.82 32.46 17.31
N PRO A 75 17.49 32.23 17.31
CA PRO A 75 16.92 30.92 17.69
C PRO A 75 17.36 29.83 16.73
N ALA A 76 17.69 28.64 17.23
CA ALA A 76 18.00 27.49 16.42
C ALA A 76 16.70 26.84 15.92
N LEU A 77 16.73 26.22 14.72
CA LEU A 77 15.54 25.60 14.14
C LEU A 77 14.94 24.46 14.99
N ASP A 78 15.77 23.82 15.79
CA ASP A 78 15.34 22.76 16.71
C ASP A 78 14.69 23.27 18.00
N GLU A 79 14.85 24.57 18.29
CA GLU A 79 14.17 25.25 19.39
C GLU A 79 12.79 25.77 18.98
N LEU A 80 12.56 25.94 17.68
CA LEU A 80 11.32 26.45 17.13
C LEU A 80 10.31 25.32 16.87
N THR A 81 9.04 25.68 16.92
CA THR A 81 7.92 24.77 16.63
C THR A 81 7.36 25.06 15.24
N SER A 82 7.18 24.04 14.46
CA SER A 82 6.43 24.08 13.20
C SER A 82 5.19 23.21 13.29
N VAL A 83 4.20 23.48 12.46
CA VAL A 83 3.03 22.64 12.31
C VAL A 83 3.06 21.92 10.97
N VAL A 84 2.73 20.64 11.00
CA VAL A 84 2.56 19.83 9.81
C VAL A 84 1.15 19.25 9.78
N TRP A 85 0.58 19.17 8.60
CA TRP A 85 -0.69 18.48 8.42
C TRP A 85 -0.51 17.00 8.71
N GLN A 86 -1.16 16.53 9.77
CA GLN A 86 -1.19 15.10 10.05
C GLN A 86 -2.13 14.44 9.03
N ARG A 87 -1.57 13.71 8.09
CA ARG A 87 -2.38 12.84 7.21
C ARG A 87 -2.94 11.72 8.07
N PRO A 88 -4.23 11.36 7.91
CA PRO A 88 -4.75 10.18 8.57
C PRO A 88 -3.89 8.99 8.14
N SER A 89 -3.32 8.30 9.11
CA SER A 89 -2.59 7.07 8.85
C SER A 89 -3.52 6.04 8.19
N THR A 90 -3.02 5.34 7.19
CA THR A 90 -3.76 4.31 6.48
C THR A 90 -3.14 2.96 6.77
N ALA A 91 -3.95 1.97 7.14
CA ALA A 91 -3.56 0.58 7.14
C ALA A 91 -4.01 -0.07 5.83
N LEU A 92 -3.10 -0.71 5.16
CA LEU A 92 -3.33 -1.37 3.88
C LEU A 92 -3.07 -2.86 4.02
N CYS A 93 -4.04 -3.68 3.64
CA CYS A 93 -3.88 -5.11 3.49
C CYS A 93 -3.88 -5.47 2.00
N LEU A 94 -2.79 -6.03 1.50
CA LEU A 94 -2.69 -6.56 0.16
C LEU A 94 -2.98 -8.05 0.18
N LEU A 95 -4.03 -8.47 -0.52
CA LEU A 95 -4.38 -9.87 -0.77
C LEU A 95 -3.83 -10.30 -2.13
N VAL A 96 -3.00 -11.33 -2.14
CA VAL A 96 -2.36 -11.87 -3.33
C VAL A 96 -2.88 -13.28 -3.56
N ASP A 97 -3.62 -13.45 -4.64
CA ASP A 97 -4.05 -14.75 -5.12
C ASP A 97 -2.84 -15.55 -5.61
N ARG A 98 -2.63 -16.73 -5.07
CA ARG A 98 -1.58 -17.69 -5.48
C ARG A 98 -2.17 -19.00 -6.00
N SER A 99 -3.40 -19.00 -6.49
CA SER A 99 -4.01 -20.17 -7.11
C SER A 99 -3.23 -20.64 -8.35
N GLY A 100 -3.49 -21.86 -8.81
CA GLY A 100 -2.66 -22.63 -9.76
C GLY A 100 -2.30 -21.99 -11.10
N SER A 101 -2.74 -20.78 -11.38
CA SER A 101 -2.39 -20.00 -12.57
C SER A 101 -1.36 -18.90 -12.31
N MET A 102 -0.65 -18.94 -11.16
CA MET A 102 0.42 -17.99 -10.83
C MET A 102 1.67 -18.23 -11.68
N ASP A 103 1.53 -18.09 -12.99
CA ASP A 103 2.66 -17.98 -13.91
C ASP A 103 3.44 -16.70 -13.64
N GLY A 104 4.70 -16.67 -14.03
CA GLY A 104 5.66 -15.61 -13.71
C GLY A 104 5.13 -14.17 -13.81
N GLU A 105 4.15 -13.89 -14.69
CA GLU A 105 3.55 -12.58 -14.90
C GLU A 105 2.61 -12.16 -13.75
N ARG A 106 1.80 -13.05 -13.21
CA ARG A 106 0.93 -12.77 -12.07
C ARG A 106 1.74 -12.56 -10.79
N LEU A 107 2.79 -13.34 -10.60
CA LEU A 107 3.73 -13.15 -9.49
C LEU A 107 4.47 -11.81 -9.59
N ALA A 108 4.83 -11.38 -10.82
CA ALA A 108 5.41 -10.07 -11.05
C ALA A 108 4.44 -8.95 -10.64
N THR A 109 3.18 -9.08 -11.06
CA THR A 109 2.12 -8.13 -10.71
C THR A 109 1.97 -8.03 -9.20
N ALA A 110 1.91 -9.17 -8.51
CA ALA A 110 1.81 -9.21 -7.05
C ALA A 110 3.03 -8.56 -6.36
N ALA A 111 4.24 -8.84 -6.84
CA ALA A 111 5.46 -8.25 -6.28
C ALA A 111 5.53 -6.73 -6.51
N MET A 112 5.12 -6.26 -7.69
CA MET A 112 5.03 -4.83 -7.99
C MET A 112 3.97 -4.13 -7.16
N ALA A 113 2.80 -4.73 -6.99
CA ALA A 113 1.76 -4.20 -6.12
C ALA A 113 2.24 -4.11 -4.68
N ALA A 114 2.89 -5.15 -4.18
CA ALA A 114 3.45 -5.15 -2.83
C ALA A 114 4.52 -4.06 -2.65
N ALA A 115 5.38 -3.86 -3.66
CA ALA A 115 6.38 -2.79 -3.65
C ALA A 115 5.73 -1.40 -3.66
N ALA A 116 4.74 -1.16 -4.53
CA ALA A 116 4.03 0.10 -4.63
C ALA A 116 3.26 0.42 -3.33
N CYS A 117 2.56 -0.56 -2.77
CA CYS A 117 1.86 -0.43 -1.49
C CYS A 117 2.84 -0.13 -0.36
N ALA A 118 3.97 -0.85 -0.29
CA ALA A 118 4.98 -0.65 0.75
C ALA A 118 5.63 0.74 0.68
N LEU A 119 5.94 1.23 -0.52
CA LEU A 119 6.47 2.58 -0.72
C LEU A 119 5.46 3.63 -0.29
N ARG A 120 4.20 3.49 -0.70
CA ARG A 120 3.14 4.43 -0.35
C ARG A 120 2.89 4.51 1.15
N VAL A 121 2.85 3.36 1.81
CA VAL A 121 2.65 3.26 3.26
C VAL A 121 3.84 3.86 4.00
N ALA A 122 5.07 3.58 3.57
CA ALA A 122 6.27 4.14 4.17
C ALA A 122 6.30 5.69 4.11
N GLU A 123 5.86 6.28 3.00
CA GLU A 123 5.79 7.75 2.84
C GLU A 123 4.68 8.40 3.68
N SER A 124 3.58 7.68 3.92
CA SER A 124 2.44 8.20 4.68
C SER A 124 2.52 7.91 6.18
N GLY A 125 3.53 7.16 6.64
CA GLY A 125 3.61 6.69 8.03
C GLY A 125 2.48 5.72 8.39
N GLY A 126 1.98 4.98 7.40
CA GLY A 126 0.92 4.00 7.56
C GLY A 126 1.42 2.60 7.94
N GLU A 127 0.52 1.64 7.88
CA GLU A 127 0.77 0.22 8.20
C GLU A 127 0.45 -0.64 6.98
N LEU A 128 1.26 -1.69 6.73
CA LEU A 128 1.05 -2.62 5.62
C LEU A 128 1.05 -4.06 6.12
N CYS A 129 0.08 -4.84 5.68
CA CYS A 129 0.17 -6.30 5.71
C CYS A 129 0.01 -6.87 4.30
N VAL A 130 0.57 -8.05 4.09
CA VAL A 130 0.43 -8.82 2.86
C VAL A 130 0.00 -10.23 3.22
N VAL A 131 -1.10 -10.67 2.64
CA VAL A 131 -1.65 -12.01 2.81
C VAL A 131 -1.69 -12.68 1.45
N ALA A 132 -1.03 -13.82 1.34
CA ALA A 132 -1.17 -14.68 0.17
C ALA A 132 -2.25 -15.71 0.42
N PHE A 133 -3.01 -16.07 -0.60
CA PHE A 133 -4.06 -17.06 -0.43
C PHE A 133 -4.18 -17.99 -1.63
N ASP A 134 -4.58 -19.20 -1.30
CA ASP A 134 -5.07 -20.26 -2.19
C ASP A 134 -6.31 -20.86 -1.50
N ARG A 135 -6.30 -22.12 -1.18
CA ARG A 135 -7.32 -22.75 -0.30
C ARG A 135 -7.27 -22.21 1.13
N ARG A 136 -6.13 -21.65 1.53
CA ARG A 136 -5.87 -21.07 2.86
C ARG A 136 -5.25 -19.69 2.71
N ALA A 137 -5.47 -18.85 3.70
CA ALA A 137 -4.79 -17.58 3.80
C ALA A 137 -3.53 -17.70 4.66
N GLU A 138 -2.43 -17.11 4.18
CA GLU A 138 -1.13 -17.09 4.85
C GLU A 138 -0.65 -15.65 4.97
N VAL A 139 -0.32 -15.22 6.17
CA VAL A 139 0.22 -13.87 6.41
C VAL A 139 1.70 -13.87 6.03
N VAL A 140 2.00 -13.26 4.89
CA VAL A 140 3.37 -13.10 4.37
C VAL A 140 4.10 -11.98 5.10
N VAL A 141 3.41 -10.86 5.33
CA VAL A 141 3.89 -9.71 6.11
C VAL A 141 2.77 -9.30 7.04
N GLY A 142 2.99 -9.41 8.35
CA GLY A 142 2.02 -8.98 9.35
C GLY A 142 2.03 -7.47 9.55
N LEU A 143 0.90 -6.90 9.95
CA LEU A 143 0.71 -5.47 10.14
C LEU A 143 1.66 -4.85 11.18
N ALA A 144 1.98 -5.59 12.23
CA ALA A 144 2.91 -5.17 13.28
C ALA A 144 4.39 -5.21 12.86
N SER A 145 4.69 -5.77 11.68
CA SER A 145 6.06 -5.87 11.18
C SER A 145 6.54 -4.54 10.63
N PRO A 146 7.79 -4.13 10.90
CA PRO A 146 8.36 -2.95 10.24
C PRO A 146 8.25 -3.08 8.72
N THR A 147 7.64 -2.10 8.08
CA THR A 147 7.43 -2.11 6.63
C THR A 147 8.74 -1.82 5.92
N HIS A 148 9.42 -2.87 5.47
CA HIS A 148 10.59 -2.76 4.61
C HIS A 148 10.21 -3.18 3.19
N PRO A 149 10.09 -2.26 2.23
CA PRO A 149 9.66 -2.56 0.86
C PRO A 149 10.43 -3.73 0.24
N ARG A 150 11.75 -3.78 0.48
CA ARG A 150 12.62 -4.85 -0.02
C ARG A 150 12.23 -6.25 0.50
N ARG A 151 12.06 -6.38 1.82
CA ARG A 151 11.69 -7.67 2.44
C ARG A 151 10.29 -8.11 2.03
N THR A 152 9.39 -7.15 1.84
CA THR A 152 8.03 -7.42 1.36
C THR A 152 8.07 -8.02 -0.04
N VAL A 153 8.82 -7.40 -0.96
CA VAL A 153 9.00 -7.91 -2.33
C VAL A 153 9.67 -9.29 -2.34
N GLU A 154 10.72 -9.51 -1.55
CA GLU A 154 11.40 -10.80 -1.44
C GLU A 154 10.44 -11.92 -1.03
N ARG A 155 9.62 -11.66 -0.01
CA ARG A 155 8.65 -12.63 0.48
C ARG A 155 7.59 -12.95 -0.57
N VAL A 156 7.05 -11.93 -1.26
CA VAL A 156 6.06 -12.13 -2.32
C VAL A 156 6.65 -12.88 -3.50
N LEU A 157 7.88 -12.58 -3.93
CA LEU A 157 8.56 -13.32 -5.00
C LEU A 157 8.89 -14.78 -4.63
N GLY A 158 8.94 -15.10 -3.35
CA GLY A 158 9.14 -16.48 -2.86
C GLY A 158 7.85 -17.32 -2.85
N LEU A 159 6.69 -16.74 -3.14
CA LEU A 159 5.42 -17.47 -3.17
C LEU A 159 5.39 -18.47 -4.32
N ARG A 160 4.78 -19.62 -4.07
CA ARG A 160 4.51 -20.63 -5.08
C ARG A 160 3.02 -20.87 -5.14
N GLY A 161 2.46 -20.94 -6.35
CA GLY A 161 1.05 -21.18 -6.57
C GLY A 161 0.68 -22.65 -6.37
N HIS A 162 -0.45 -22.91 -5.73
CA HIS A 162 -1.01 -24.25 -5.56
C HIS A 162 -2.55 -24.20 -5.47
N GLY A 163 -3.22 -25.00 -6.29
CA GLY A 163 -4.55 -25.50 -6.01
C GLY A 163 -5.71 -24.51 -6.09
N MET A 164 -6.68 -24.74 -5.21
CA MET A 164 -8.00 -24.09 -5.17
C MET A 164 -7.92 -22.67 -4.56
N THR A 165 -8.89 -21.82 -4.90
CA THR A 165 -8.99 -20.43 -4.42
C THR A 165 -10.13 -20.28 -3.42
N SER A 166 -9.83 -19.90 -2.17
CA SER A 166 -10.80 -19.51 -1.15
C SER A 166 -10.72 -18.02 -0.90
N LEU A 167 -11.61 -17.29 -1.51
CA LEU A 167 -11.68 -15.84 -1.36
C LEU A 167 -12.21 -15.43 0.02
N ASP A 168 -13.15 -16.20 0.60
CA ASP A 168 -13.67 -15.98 1.95
C ASP A 168 -12.55 -16.04 2.99
N ALA A 169 -11.68 -17.06 2.93
CA ALA A 169 -10.55 -17.19 3.85
C ALA A 169 -9.59 -16.00 3.77
N ALA A 170 -9.31 -15.52 2.56
CA ALA A 170 -8.47 -14.35 2.33
C ALA A 170 -9.06 -13.07 2.94
N LEU A 171 -10.34 -12.81 2.71
CA LEU A 171 -11.03 -11.61 3.21
C LEU A 171 -11.15 -11.61 4.74
N ARG A 172 -11.40 -12.77 5.36
CA ARG A 172 -11.38 -12.92 6.82
C ARG A 172 -9.99 -12.65 7.38
N ALA A 173 -8.93 -13.21 6.79
CA ALA A 173 -7.57 -12.94 7.21
C ALA A 173 -7.20 -11.46 7.10
N ALA A 174 -7.62 -10.78 6.02
CA ALA A 174 -7.45 -9.34 5.88
C ALA A 174 -8.13 -8.57 7.02
N ARG A 175 -9.38 -8.92 7.33
CA ARG A 175 -10.14 -8.31 8.43
C ARG A 175 -9.45 -8.50 9.78
N GLU A 176 -8.96 -9.71 10.06
CA GLU A 176 -8.24 -10.03 11.30
C GLU A 176 -6.95 -9.20 11.42
N GLN A 177 -6.16 -9.11 10.34
CA GLN A 177 -4.97 -8.27 10.33
C GLN A 177 -5.31 -6.80 10.55
N LEU A 178 -6.29 -6.26 9.82
CA LEU A 178 -6.69 -4.86 9.91
C LEU A 178 -7.40 -4.50 11.22
N ALA A 179 -7.95 -5.47 11.95
CA ALA A 179 -8.56 -5.24 13.25
C ALA A 179 -7.54 -4.72 14.29
N SER A 180 -6.26 -5.12 14.17
CA SER A 180 -5.17 -4.65 15.02
C SER A 180 -4.53 -3.34 14.56
N ALA A 181 -4.99 -2.75 13.44
CA ALA A 181 -4.44 -1.52 12.90
C ALA A 181 -4.70 -0.31 13.80
N ARG A 182 -3.68 0.51 13.98
CA ARG A 182 -3.77 1.81 14.67
C ARG A 182 -4.34 2.90 13.76
N ALA A 183 -4.21 2.69 12.47
CA ALA A 183 -4.70 3.61 11.46
C ALA A 183 -6.24 3.68 11.47
N ARG A 184 -6.77 4.89 11.25
CA ARG A 184 -8.23 5.10 11.17
C ARG A 184 -8.84 4.59 9.87
N ARG A 185 -8.07 4.65 8.78
CA ARG A 185 -8.50 4.20 7.47
C ARG A 185 -7.90 2.84 7.18
N ARG A 186 -8.73 1.86 6.89
CA ARG A 186 -8.35 0.48 6.63
C ARG A 186 -8.77 0.08 5.23
N ILE A 187 -7.81 -0.24 4.40
CA ILE A 187 -8.03 -0.56 2.99
C ILE A 187 -7.54 -1.98 2.71
N THR A 188 -8.38 -2.77 2.08
CA THR A 188 -7.98 -4.06 1.50
C THR A 188 -7.86 -3.92 0.00
N VAL A 189 -6.72 -4.30 -0.57
CA VAL A 189 -6.48 -4.39 -2.00
C VAL A 189 -6.39 -5.86 -2.37
N LEU A 190 -7.29 -6.33 -3.20
CA LEU A 190 -7.34 -7.70 -3.69
C LEU A 190 -6.81 -7.77 -5.12
N LEU A 191 -5.79 -8.57 -5.33
CA LEU A 191 -5.25 -8.92 -6.65
C LEU A 191 -5.72 -10.32 -7.01
N SER A 192 -6.81 -10.43 -7.77
CA SER A 192 -7.41 -11.71 -8.18
C SER A 192 -8.41 -11.50 -9.32
N ASP A 193 -8.60 -12.51 -10.15
CA ASP A 193 -9.73 -12.61 -11.08
C ASP A 193 -11.06 -12.91 -10.37
N CYS A 194 -11.02 -13.16 -9.06
CA CYS A 194 -12.15 -13.50 -8.19
C CYS A 194 -12.88 -14.80 -8.59
N ARG A 195 -12.22 -15.70 -9.30
CA ARG A 195 -12.77 -17.04 -9.58
C ARG A 195 -12.68 -17.90 -8.32
N VAL A 196 -13.80 -18.02 -7.65
CA VAL A 196 -13.92 -18.84 -6.45
C VAL A 196 -14.07 -20.30 -6.86
N THR A 197 -13.29 -21.19 -6.26
CA THR A 197 -13.33 -22.64 -6.54
C THR A 197 -13.78 -23.47 -5.33
N ASP A 198 -14.09 -22.80 -4.22
CA ASP A 198 -14.74 -23.43 -3.05
C ASP A 198 -16.25 -23.09 -3.02
N ASP A 199 -17.01 -23.78 -2.16
CA ASP A 199 -18.45 -23.61 -2.02
C ASP A 199 -18.85 -22.47 -1.08
N VAL A 200 -17.91 -21.65 -0.62
CA VAL A 200 -18.15 -20.58 0.37
C VAL A 200 -18.39 -19.25 -0.34
N ASP A 201 -19.56 -18.64 -0.13
CA ASP A 201 -19.84 -17.30 -0.69
C ASP A 201 -19.02 -16.22 0.05
N PRO A 202 -18.09 -15.55 -0.62
CA PRO A 202 -17.19 -14.57 0.00
C PRO A 202 -17.86 -13.21 0.30
N ILE A 203 -19.10 -12.99 -0.13
CA ILE A 203 -19.75 -11.68 -0.08
C ILE A 203 -19.92 -11.16 1.35
N ALA A 204 -20.25 -12.03 2.29
CA ALA A 204 -20.40 -11.63 3.69
C ALA A 204 -19.05 -11.15 4.28
N ALA A 205 -17.97 -11.85 3.99
CA ALA A 205 -16.63 -11.46 4.41
C ALA A 205 -16.16 -10.16 3.73
N ALA A 206 -16.47 -9.98 2.44
CA ALA A 206 -16.16 -8.78 1.69
C ALA A 206 -16.85 -7.53 2.26
N ARG A 207 -18.14 -7.63 2.56
CA ARG A 207 -18.94 -6.53 3.13
C ARG A 207 -18.56 -6.19 4.58
N ALA A 208 -17.84 -7.06 5.24
CA ALA A 208 -17.32 -6.83 6.59
C ALA A 208 -15.99 -6.04 6.64
N LEU A 209 -15.42 -5.72 5.48
CA LEU A 209 -14.24 -4.86 5.34
C LEU A 209 -14.65 -3.39 5.23
N ASP A 210 -13.82 -2.48 5.78
CA ASP A 210 -14.11 -1.04 5.73
C ASP A 210 -14.06 -0.52 4.29
N GLU A 211 -13.01 -0.89 3.54
CA GLU A 211 -12.82 -0.52 2.14
C GLU A 211 -12.20 -1.70 1.38
N LEU A 212 -12.84 -2.12 0.30
CA LEU A 212 -12.34 -3.18 -0.58
C LEU A 212 -12.13 -2.66 -2.00
N LEU A 213 -10.91 -2.82 -2.49
CA LEU A 213 -10.48 -2.47 -3.83
C LEU A 213 -10.05 -3.77 -4.54
N VAL A 214 -10.57 -4.02 -5.72
CA VAL A 214 -10.24 -5.20 -6.51
C VAL A 214 -9.46 -4.76 -7.75
N ILE A 215 -8.36 -5.43 -8.03
CA ILE A 215 -7.57 -5.27 -9.24
C ILE A 215 -7.56 -6.62 -9.93
N ALA A 216 -8.18 -6.69 -11.09
CA ALA A 216 -8.29 -7.90 -11.88
C ALA A 216 -7.53 -7.77 -13.22
N PRO A 217 -7.06 -8.88 -13.83
CA PRO A 217 -6.52 -8.86 -15.18
C PRO A 217 -7.58 -8.40 -16.18
N ALA A 218 -7.24 -7.46 -17.08
CA ALA A 218 -8.20 -6.95 -18.07
C ALA A 218 -8.69 -8.03 -19.04
N SER A 219 -7.89 -9.08 -19.25
CA SER A 219 -8.27 -10.22 -20.08
C SER A 219 -9.33 -11.14 -19.43
N ASP A 220 -9.57 -10.99 -18.11
CA ASP A 220 -10.42 -11.90 -17.33
C ASP A 220 -10.95 -11.18 -16.07
N ASP A 221 -11.79 -10.15 -16.28
CA ASP A 221 -12.29 -9.30 -15.20
C ASP A 221 -13.80 -9.43 -14.92
N GLU A 222 -14.51 -10.30 -15.65
CA GLU A 222 -15.96 -10.41 -15.55
C GLU A 222 -16.42 -10.87 -14.15
N GLU A 223 -15.80 -11.93 -13.63
CA GLU A 223 -16.09 -12.44 -12.29
C GLU A 223 -15.74 -11.41 -11.21
N ALA A 224 -14.61 -10.73 -11.35
CA ALA A 224 -14.17 -9.68 -10.42
C ALA A 224 -15.15 -8.50 -10.42
N ARG A 225 -15.67 -8.09 -11.57
CA ARG A 225 -16.71 -7.06 -11.67
C ARG A 225 -18.03 -7.51 -11.05
N GLY A 226 -18.42 -8.76 -11.28
CA GLY A 226 -19.58 -9.38 -10.65
C GLY A 226 -19.46 -9.42 -9.13
N PHE A 227 -18.34 -9.88 -8.63
CA PHE A 227 -18.02 -9.90 -7.21
C PHE A 227 -18.03 -8.49 -6.61
N ALA A 228 -17.33 -7.53 -7.23
CA ALA A 228 -17.24 -6.15 -6.74
C ALA A 228 -18.63 -5.50 -6.61
N ARG A 229 -19.52 -5.66 -7.61
CA ARG A 229 -20.92 -5.16 -7.54
C ARG A 229 -21.65 -5.77 -6.35
N ARG A 230 -21.57 -7.08 -6.13
CA ARG A 230 -22.23 -7.78 -5.02
C ARG A 230 -21.67 -7.37 -3.66
N ALA A 231 -20.36 -7.16 -3.58
CA ALA A 231 -19.65 -6.80 -2.35
C ALA A 231 -19.76 -5.30 -1.99
N GLY A 232 -20.11 -4.44 -2.94
CA GLY A 232 -20.01 -2.99 -2.79
C GLY A 232 -18.57 -2.49 -2.88
N ALA A 233 -17.70 -3.26 -3.54
CA ALA A 233 -16.28 -2.96 -3.72
C ALA A 233 -16.04 -2.15 -5.00
N ARG A 234 -14.89 -1.50 -5.08
CA ARG A 234 -14.41 -0.87 -6.30
C ARG A 234 -13.52 -1.83 -7.07
N VAL A 235 -13.62 -1.82 -8.39
CA VAL A 235 -12.82 -2.69 -9.25
C VAL A 235 -12.17 -1.86 -10.35
N GLU A 236 -10.92 -2.19 -10.65
CA GLU A 236 -10.17 -1.69 -11.80
C GLU A 236 -9.53 -2.86 -12.53
N SER A 237 -9.53 -2.77 -13.85
CA SER A 237 -8.90 -3.78 -14.70
C SER A 237 -7.48 -3.37 -15.03
N LEU A 238 -6.55 -4.29 -14.91
CA LEU A 238 -5.14 -4.10 -15.20
C LEU A 238 -4.81 -4.72 -16.56
N ALA A 239 -4.48 -3.90 -17.55
CA ALA A 239 -4.09 -4.37 -18.88
C ALA A 239 -2.62 -4.78 -18.93
N GLU A 240 -1.76 -3.92 -18.40
CA GLU A 240 -0.31 -4.15 -18.35
C GLU A 240 0.24 -3.94 -16.94
N LEU A 241 1.29 -4.68 -16.61
CA LEU A 241 1.99 -4.53 -15.33
C LEU A 241 2.51 -3.11 -15.09
N ALA A 242 2.86 -2.40 -16.16
CA ALA A 242 3.33 -1.03 -16.11
C ALA A 242 2.29 -0.04 -15.57
N ASP A 243 1.00 -0.33 -15.74
CA ASP A 243 -0.11 0.53 -15.34
C ASP A 243 -0.47 0.38 -13.86
N LEU A 244 0.01 -0.66 -13.21
CA LEU A 244 -0.36 -0.99 -11.83
C LEU A 244 -0.16 0.17 -10.84
N PRO A 245 0.92 0.96 -10.89
CA PRO A 245 1.10 2.10 -9.98
C PRO A 245 0.03 3.17 -10.17
N VAL A 246 -0.34 3.45 -11.43
CA VAL A 246 -1.37 4.43 -11.79
C VAL A 246 -2.75 3.94 -11.35
N VAL A 247 -3.03 2.65 -11.55
CA VAL A 247 -4.28 2.00 -11.12
C VAL A 247 -4.41 2.07 -9.59
N LEU A 248 -3.36 1.71 -8.86
CA LEU A 248 -3.31 1.80 -7.41
C LEU A 248 -3.49 3.24 -6.92
N ASP A 249 -2.79 4.20 -7.50
CA ASP A 249 -2.90 5.61 -7.11
C ASP A 249 -4.32 6.15 -7.38
N ARG A 250 -4.94 5.79 -8.49
CA ARG A 250 -6.33 6.15 -8.82
C ARG A 250 -7.32 5.57 -7.82
N LEU A 251 -7.21 4.27 -7.53
CA LEU A 251 -8.05 3.59 -6.54
C LEU A 251 -7.90 4.19 -5.15
N LEU A 252 -6.67 4.44 -4.71
CA LEU A 252 -6.38 4.99 -3.39
C LEU A 252 -6.70 6.48 -3.26
N ALA A 253 -6.60 7.26 -4.36
CA ALA A 253 -6.89 8.70 -4.38
C ALA A 253 -8.39 9.01 -4.51
N GLY A 254 -9.16 8.20 -5.23
CA GLY A 254 -10.59 8.43 -5.49
C GLY A 254 -11.50 8.38 -4.27
N MET A 255 -10.94 8.13 -3.09
CA MET A 255 -11.65 7.96 -1.82
C MET A 255 -11.52 9.15 -0.86
N SER A 256 -10.96 10.27 -1.33
CA SER A 256 -10.87 11.51 -0.53
C SER A 256 -12.10 12.44 -0.68
N ARG A 257 -13.22 11.92 -1.24
CA ARG A 257 -14.44 12.69 -1.45
C ARG A 257 -15.60 11.96 -0.79
N THR A 258 -15.76 12.14 0.48
CA THR A 258 -17.07 12.19 1.16
C THR A 258 -16.91 12.95 2.46
#